data_47c4f8260f869f44c1ca13c324f365e7
#
_entry.id   47c4f8260f869f44c1ca13c324f365e7
#
_cell.length_a   1.000
_cell.length_b   1.000
_cell.length_c   1.000
_cell.angle_alpha   90.00
_cell.angle_beta   90.00
_cell.angle_gamma   90.00
#
_symmetry.space_group_name_H-M   'P 1'
#
loop_
_entity.id
_entity.type
_entity.pdbx_description
1 polymer ?
#
loop_
_entity_poly.entity_id
_entity_poly.type
_entity_poly.pdbx_seq_one_letter_code
_entity_poly.pdbx_strand_id
1 'polypeptide(L)'
;MAHKSILLVDDDANFAELTKAFLLQGDGVANEVVIASDGVEAVEHMFHPGRAAPEMPGLVLLDLNMPRMDGFWVLRKMRAAERTRFIPVVITTSSVDPEDVRRAYALGANGYLDKLSDGMPWLELVRSVARYWLGMNITPNSFAGQEDGQARLLK
;
A
#
# COMPACT_ATOMS: atom_id res chain seq x y z
N MET A 1 19.09 -5.57 4.25
CA MET A 1 17.89 -5.90 3.48
C MET A 1 16.84 -4.81 3.64
N ALA A 2 16.14 -4.48 2.58
CA ALA A 2 15.10 -3.47 2.65
C ALA A 2 13.96 -3.93 3.56
N HIS A 3 13.44 -3.03 4.36
CA HIS A 3 12.29 -3.29 5.22
C HIS A 3 11.03 -3.36 4.34
N LYS A 4 10.38 -4.52 4.34
CA LYS A 4 9.22 -4.78 3.51
C LYS A 4 7.94 -4.65 4.33
N SER A 5 7.39 -3.45 4.41
CA SER A 5 6.19 -3.21 5.18
C SER A 5 5.00 -2.86 4.29
N ILE A 6 3.82 -3.26 4.75
CA ILE A 6 2.55 -2.97 4.09
C ILE A 6 1.70 -2.17 5.06
N LEU A 7 1.09 -1.11 4.55
CA LEU A 7 0.02 -0.42 5.26
C LEU A 7 -1.30 -0.91 4.65
N LEU A 8 -2.08 -1.60 5.46
CA LEU A 8 -3.38 -2.14 5.07
C LEU A 8 -4.47 -1.24 5.63
N VAL A 9 -5.16 -0.53 4.76
CA VAL A 9 -6.18 0.45 5.14
C VAL A 9 -7.55 -0.13 4.83
N ASP A 10 -8.28 -0.54 5.86
CA ASP A 10 -9.56 -1.23 5.74
C ASP A 10 -10.34 -1.10 7.04
N ASP A 11 -11.61 -0.74 6.97
CA ASP A 11 -12.46 -0.60 8.14
C ASP A 11 -13.08 -1.92 8.62
N ASP A 12 -12.98 -2.98 7.83
CA ASP A 12 -13.41 -4.32 8.26
C ASP A 12 -12.28 -4.98 9.04
N ALA A 13 -12.38 -4.93 10.37
CA ALA A 13 -11.33 -5.42 11.26
C ALA A 13 -11.03 -6.91 11.07
N ASN A 14 -12.06 -7.73 10.90
CA ASN A 14 -11.86 -9.18 10.73
C ASN A 14 -11.17 -9.50 9.41
N PHE A 15 -11.58 -8.85 8.33
CA PHE A 15 -10.98 -9.01 7.02
C PHE A 15 -9.52 -8.55 7.03
N ALA A 16 -9.25 -7.40 7.65
CA ALA A 16 -7.90 -6.85 7.75
C ALA A 16 -6.96 -7.76 8.56
N GLU A 17 -7.42 -8.27 9.70
CA GLU A 17 -6.61 -9.15 10.54
C GLU A 17 -6.30 -10.49 9.83
N LEU A 18 -7.28 -11.05 9.13
CA LEU A 18 -7.06 -12.28 8.36
C LEU A 18 -6.04 -12.06 7.25
N THR A 19 -6.17 -10.96 6.52
CA THR A 19 -5.26 -10.59 5.44
C THR A 19 -3.84 -10.38 5.99
N LYS A 20 -3.72 -9.65 7.09
CA LYS A 20 -2.43 -9.41 7.75
C LYS A 20 -1.76 -10.73 8.16
N ALA A 21 -2.49 -11.61 8.84
CA ALA A 21 -1.96 -12.89 9.27
C ALA A 21 -1.42 -13.70 8.10
N PHE A 22 -2.15 -13.72 6.99
CA PHE A 22 -1.73 -14.46 5.81
C PHE A 22 -0.49 -13.86 5.15
N LEU A 23 -0.41 -12.53 5.07
CA LEU A 23 0.75 -11.84 4.48
C LEU A 23 2.02 -12.02 5.30
N LEU A 24 1.90 -12.20 6.59
CA LEU A 24 3.06 -12.40 7.47
C LEU A 24 3.54 -13.85 7.52
N GLN A 25 2.74 -14.81 7.01
CA GLN A 25 3.10 -16.22 6.98
C GLN A 25 3.95 -16.55 5.76
N GLY A 26 4.72 -17.64 5.86
CA GLY A 26 5.37 -18.25 4.72
C GLY A 26 6.70 -17.63 4.34
N ASP A 27 6.86 -17.28 3.10
CA ASP A 27 8.13 -17.00 2.44
C ASP A 27 8.69 -15.58 2.62
N GLY A 28 8.23 -14.85 3.62
CA GLY A 28 8.78 -13.53 3.92
C GLY A 28 8.46 -12.45 2.93
N VAL A 29 7.25 -12.47 2.35
CA VAL A 29 6.78 -11.43 1.43
C VAL A 29 6.76 -10.08 2.12
N ALA A 30 6.32 -10.02 3.36
CA ALA A 30 6.31 -8.80 4.16
C ALA A 30 6.94 -9.04 5.53
N ASN A 31 7.68 -8.05 6.02
CA ASN A 31 8.25 -8.07 7.37
C ASN A 31 7.26 -7.54 8.40
N GLU A 32 6.44 -6.58 7.99
CA GLU A 32 5.50 -5.90 8.88
C GLU A 32 4.24 -5.54 8.10
N VAL A 33 3.09 -5.72 8.72
CA VAL A 33 1.82 -5.25 8.20
C VAL A 33 1.14 -4.41 9.28
N VAL A 34 0.91 -3.14 8.99
CA VAL A 34 0.22 -2.22 9.89
C VAL A 34 -1.20 -2.02 9.35
N ILE A 35 -2.19 -2.12 10.22
CA ILE A 35 -3.59 -1.90 9.87
C ILE A 35 -4.00 -0.50 10.29
N ALA A 36 -4.60 0.24 9.37
CA ALA A 36 -5.31 1.48 9.66
C ALA A 36 -6.80 1.26 9.37
N SER A 37 -7.64 1.59 10.31
CA SER A 37 -9.08 1.30 10.19
C SER A 37 -9.87 2.39 9.47
N ASP A 38 -9.23 3.51 9.12
CA ASP A 38 -9.84 4.55 8.29
C ASP A 38 -8.76 5.43 7.65
N GLY A 39 -9.20 6.38 6.83
CA GLY A 39 -8.27 7.25 6.11
C GLY A 39 -7.46 8.18 7.02
N VAL A 40 -8.05 8.62 8.12
CA VAL A 40 -7.35 9.50 9.07
C VAL A 40 -6.19 8.76 9.72
N GLU A 41 -6.42 7.52 10.19
CA GLU A 41 -5.37 6.70 10.76
C GLU A 41 -4.25 6.43 9.74
N ALA A 42 -4.62 6.18 8.48
CA ALA A 42 -3.64 5.93 7.44
C ALA A 42 -2.73 7.12 7.22
N VAL A 43 -3.31 8.31 7.12
CA VAL A 43 -2.55 9.55 6.94
C VAL A 43 -1.69 9.85 8.17
N GLU A 44 -2.24 9.69 9.36
CA GLU A 44 -1.47 9.88 10.60
C GLU A 44 -0.27 8.94 10.66
N HIS A 45 -0.44 7.70 10.24
CA HIS A 45 0.65 6.73 10.23
C HIS A 45 1.79 7.16 9.30
N MET A 46 1.44 7.59 8.08
CA MET A 46 2.45 7.95 7.07
C MET A 46 3.09 9.32 7.32
N PHE A 47 2.32 10.25 7.87
CA PHE A 47 2.78 11.64 8.04
C PHE A 47 3.22 11.98 9.46
N HIS A 48 3.44 10.96 10.28
CA HIS A 48 3.96 11.17 11.63
C HIS A 48 5.32 11.89 11.57
N PRO A 49 5.54 12.95 12.37
CA PRO A 49 6.74 13.78 12.25
C PRO A 49 8.07 13.06 12.40
N GLY A 50 8.11 11.99 13.19
CA GLY A 50 9.33 11.23 13.42
C GLY A 50 9.62 10.13 12.41
N ARG A 51 8.74 9.91 11.44
CA ARG A 51 8.88 8.80 10.51
C ARG A 51 9.82 9.13 9.36
N ALA A 52 10.88 8.35 9.23
CA ALA A 52 11.86 8.51 8.16
C ALA A 52 11.48 7.71 6.91
N ALA A 53 12.04 8.05 5.77
CA ALA A 53 11.77 7.38 4.50
C ALA A 53 11.92 5.86 4.54
N PRO A 54 12.96 5.26 5.18
CA PRO A 54 13.09 3.81 5.26
C PRO A 54 11.98 3.12 6.07
N GLU A 55 11.26 3.87 6.90
CA GLU A 55 10.16 3.36 7.73
C GLU A 55 8.81 3.48 7.04
N MET A 56 8.76 4.12 5.88
CA MET A 56 7.53 4.25 5.11
C MET A 56 7.11 2.90 4.55
N PRO A 57 5.80 2.66 4.39
CA PRO A 57 5.38 1.41 3.77
C PRO A 57 5.90 1.27 2.35
N GLY A 58 6.25 0.05 1.96
CA GLY A 58 6.64 -0.27 0.60
C GLY A 58 5.44 -0.49 -0.30
N LEU A 59 4.27 -0.69 0.29
CA LEU A 59 3.01 -0.93 -0.42
C LEU A 59 1.85 -0.49 0.47
N VAL A 60 0.88 0.20 -0.11
CA VAL A 60 -0.38 0.52 0.58
C VAL A 60 -1.51 -0.22 -0.12
N LEU A 61 -2.23 -1.04 0.65
CA LEU A 61 -3.46 -1.69 0.20
C LEU A 61 -4.61 -0.85 0.77
N LEU A 62 -5.41 -0.26 -0.09
CA LEU A 62 -6.29 0.84 0.29
C LEU A 62 -7.73 0.57 -0.11
N ASP A 63 -8.62 0.47 0.86
CA ASP A 63 -10.07 0.41 0.61
C ASP A 63 -10.59 1.80 0.27
N LEU A 64 -11.56 1.87 -0.64
CA LEU A 64 -12.20 3.12 -1.02
C LEU A 64 -13.32 3.52 -0.07
N ASN A 65 -14.09 2.55 0.41
CA ASN A 65 -15.32 2.80 1.17
C ASN A 65 -15.08 2.65 2.66
N MET A 66 -14.71 3.74 3.30
CA MET A 66 -14.42 3.79 4.73
C MET A 66 -15.08 4.99 5.37
N PRO A 67 -15.41 4.91 6.69
CA PRO A 67 -15.91 6.08 7.40
C PRO A 67 -14.81 7.13 7.58
N ARG A 68 -15.22 8.33 7.95
CA ARG A 68 -14.41 9.55 8.12
C ARG A 68 -13.82 9.97 6.78
N MET A 69 -12.59 9.63 6.44
CA MET A 69 -11.97 9.99 5.17
C MET A 69 -11.81 8.73 4.30
N ASP A 70 -12.40 8.75 3.11
CA ASP A 70 -12.38 7.61 2.20
C ASP A 70 -11.01 7.39 1.54
N GLY A 71 -10.89 6.30 0.77
CA GLY A 71 -9.64 5.96 0.12
C GLY A 71 -9.21 6.97 -0.95
N PHE A 72 -10.13 7.63 -1.62
CA PHE A 72 -9.77 8.65 -2.60
C PHE A 72 -9.04 9.82 -1.95
N TRP A 73 -9.48 10.22 -0.76
CA TRP A 73 -8.83 11.27 0.01
C TRP A 73 -7.41 10.87 0.41
N VAL A 74 -7.22 9.63 0.88
CA VAL A 74 -5.90 9.11 1.25
C VAL A 74 -4.96 9.13 0.04
N LEU A 75 -5.44 8.62 -1.09
CA LEU A 75 -4.67 8.56 -2.33
C LEU A 75 -4.24 9.96 -2.77
N ARG A 76 -5.15 10.91 -2.73
CA ARG A 76 -4.86 12.30 -3.07
C ARG A 76 -3.77 12.89 -2.18
N LYS A 77 -3.87 12.65 -0.87
CA LYS A 77 -2.87 13.12 0.09
C LYS A 77 -1.49 12.52 -0.18
N MET A 78 -1.46 11.23 -0.48
CA MET A 78 -0.19 10.54 -0.76
C MET A 78 0.49 11.08 -2.01
N ARG A 79 -0.27 11.31 -3.07
CA ARG A 79 0.30 11.78 -4.34
C ARG A 79 0.73 13.24 -4.31
N ALA A 80 0.16 14.03 -3.40
CA ALA A 80 0.51 15.43 -3.25
C ALA A 80 1.77 15.65 -2.42
N ALA A 81 2.21 14.67 -1.65
CA ALA A 81 3.35 14.81 -0.73
C ALA A 81 4.59 14.11 -1.28
N GLU A 82 5.73 14.78 -1.21
CA GLU A 82 6.99 14.28 -1.74
C GLU A 82 7.40 12.93 -1.12
N ARG A 83 7.19 12.78 0.18
CA ARG A 83 7.63 11.58 0.91
C ARG A 83 6.79 10.34 0.63
N THR A 84 5.61 10.47 0.05
CA THR A 84 4.68 9.35 -0.21
C THR A 84 4.28 9.20 -1.67
N ARG A 85 4.62 10.13 -2.54
CA ARG A 85 4.10 10.15 -3.91
C ARG A 85 4.53 8.96 -4.78
N PHE A 86 5.60 8.29 -4.44
CA PHE A 86 6.09 7.14 -5.21
C PHE A 86 5.77 5.79 -4.56
N ILE A 87 5.10 5.78 -3.41
CA ILE A 87 4.71 4.53 -2.77
C ILE A 87 3.61 3.87 -3.61
N PRO A 88 3.77 2.59 -3.99
CA PRO A 88 2.71 1.88 -4.69
C PRO A 88 1.43 1.81 -3.88
N VAL A 89 0.31 2.13 -4.51
CA VAL A 89 -1.01 2.04 -3.91
C VAL A 89 -1.87 1.12 -4.76
N VAL A 90 -2.36 0.05 -4.16
CA VAL A 90 -3.30 -0.87 -4.81
C VAL A 90 -4.63 -0.78 -4.08
N ILE A 91 -5.67 -0.44 -4.80
CA ILE A 91 -7.02 -0.36 -4.26
C ILE A 91 -7.53 -1.77 -4.00
N THR A 92 -8.14 -1.98 -2.84
CA THR A 92 -8.72 -3.26 -2.43
C THR A 92 -10.14 -3.01 -1.94
N THR A 93 -11.11 -3.23 -2.78
CA THR A 93 -12.50 -2.85 -2.49
C THR A 93 -13.49 -3.85 -3.05
N SER A 94 -14.70 -3.88 -2.51
CA SER A 94 -15.79 -4.64 -3.07
C SER A 94 -16.58 -3.86 -4.13
N SER A 95 -16.24 -2.59 -4.36
CA SER A 95 -16.85 -1.78 -5.41
C SER A 95 -16.12 -1.96 -6.73
N VAL A 96 -16.86 -2.38 -7.77
CA VAL A 96 -16.33 -2.51 -9.13
C VAL A 96 -17.00 -1.53 -10.08
N ASP A 97 -17.53 -0.43 -9.56
CA ASP A 97 -18.12 0.63 -10.35
C ASP A 97 -17.06 1.21 -11.28
N PRO A 98 -17.30 1.25 -12.61
CA PRO A 98 -16.33 1.81 -13.56
C PRO A 98 -15.89 3.23 -13.25
N GLU A 99 -16.75 4.04 -12.64
CA GLU A 99 -16.40 5.40 -12.25
C GLU A 99 -15.37 5.42 -11.11
N ASP A 100 -15.54 4.51 -10.13
CA ASP A 100 -14.57 4.38 -9.03
C ASP A 100 -13.21 3.92 -9.56
N VAL A 101 -13.22 2.95 -10.46
CA VAL A 101 -11.99 2.45 -11.07
C VAL A 101 -11.27 3.58 -11.81
N ARG A 102 -12.00 4.30 -12.66
CA ARG A 102 -11.44 5.41 -13.43
C ARG A 102 -10.88 6.50 -12.53
N ARG A 103 -11.63 6.87 -11.51
CA ARG A 103 -11.23 7.90 -10.55
C ARG A 103 -9.97 7.50 -9.78
N ALA A 104 -9.90 6.25 -9.35
CA ALA A 104 -8.73 5.74 -8.62
C ALA A 104 -7.46 5.85 -9.47
N TYR A 105 -7.51 5.38 -10.72
CA TYR A 105 -6.35 5.49 -11.61
C TYR A 105 -6.01 6.94 -11.94
N ALA A 106 -7.01 7.79 -12.14
CA ALA A 106 -6.79 9.21 -12.39
C ALA A 106 -6.09 9.91 -11.21
N LEU A 107 -6.34 9.45 -9.99
CA LEU A 107 -5.70 9.97 -8.78
C LEU A 107 -4.35 9.32 -8.49
N GLY A 108 -3.92 8.36 -9.29
CA GLY A 108 -2.59 7.79 -9.19
C GLY A 108 -2.51 6.41 -8.53
N ALA A 109 -3.59 5.64 -8.51
CA ALA A 109 -3.54 4.25 -8.06
C ALA A 109 -2.71 3.42 -9.03
N ASN A 110 -2.00 2.43 -8.52
CA ASN A 110 -1.17 1.52 -9.30
C ASN A 110 -1.87 0.22 -9.65
N GLY A 111 -2.97 -0.08 -8.98
CA GLY A 111 -3.77 -1.27 -9.25
C GLY A 111 -5.10 -1.19 -8.54
N TYR A 112 -6.00 -2.12 -8.91
CA TYR A 112 -7.36 -2.13 -8.39
C TYR A 112 -7.81 -3.58 -8.27
N LEU A 113 -8.06 -4.05 -7.05
CA LEU A 113 -8.46 -5.42 -6.77
C LEU A 113 -9.90 -5.47 -6.24
N ASP A 114 -10.66 -6.39 -6.79
CA ASP A 114 -12.00 -6.70 -6.32
C ASP A 114 -11.90 -7.76 -5.21
N LYS A 115 -12.30 -7.41 -3.99
CA LYS A 115 -12.33 -8.33 -2.85
C LYS A 115 -13.25 -9.53 -3.08
N LEU A 116 -14.22 -9.39 -3.97
CA LEU A 116 -15.23 -10.41 -4.25
C LEU A 116 -15.01 -11.12 -5.59
N SER A 117 -13.82 -10.99 -6.18
CA SER A 117 -13.52 -11.59 -7.47
C SER A 117 -13.62 -13.11 -7.42
N ASP A 118 -14.24 -13.69 -8.46
CA ASP A 118 -14.36 -15.14 -8.61
C ASP A 118 -13.09 -15.80 -9.18
N GLY A 119 -12.17 -14.99 -9.71
CA GLY A 119 -11.02 -15.51 -10.45
C GLY A 119 -9.96 -16.16 -9.60
N MET A 120 -9.71 -15.63 -8.41
CA MET A 120 -8.67 -16.11 -7.51
C MET A 120 -9.09 -15.83 -6.08
N PRO A 121 -8.89 -16.78 -5.13
CA PRO A 121 -9.18 -16.51 -3.73
C PRO A 121 -8.43 -15.28 -3.22
N TRP A 122 -9.10 -14.49 -2.39
CA TRP A 122 -8.57 -13.21 -1.92
C TRP A 122 -7.15 -13.30 -1.34
N LEU A 123 -6.91 -14.30 -0.47
CA LEU A 123 -5.61 -14.42 0.19
C LEU A 123 -4.49 -14.73 -0.81
N GLU A 124 -4.76 -15.53 -1.84
CA GLU A 124 -3.79 -15.79 -2.90
C GLU A 124 -3.55 -14.56 -3.75
N LEU A 125 -4.61 -13.82 -4.06
CA LEU A 125 -4.53 -12.60 -4.85
C LEU A 125 -3.68 -11.55 -4.15
N VAL A 126 -3.95 -11.29 -2.89
CA VAL A 126 -3.24 -10.26 -2.13
C VAL A 126 -1.77 -10.64 -1.93
N ARG A 127 -1.48 -11.92 -1.74
CA ARG A 127 -0.09 -12.39 -1.64
C ARG A 127 0.67 -12.19 -2.95
N SER A 128 0.04 -12.48 -4.07
CA SER A 128 0.64 -12.29 -5.39
C SER A 128 0.98 -10.82 -5.64
N VAL A 129 0.08 -9.94 -5.28
CA VAL A 129 0.25 -8.49 -5.42
C VAL A 129 1.39 -8.01 -4.51
N ALA A 130 1.40 -8.44 -3.26
CA ALA A 130 2.46 -8.06 -2.32
C ALA A 130 3.82 -8.57 -2.78
N ARG A 131 3.88 -9.79 -3.30
CA ARG A 131 5.13 -10.36 -3.83
C ARG A 131 5.67 -9.54 -5.01
N TYR A 132 4.79 -9.12 -5.91
CA TYR A 132 5.21 -8.28 -7.04
C TYR A 132 5.74 -6.94 -6.56
N TRP A 133 4.97 -6.21 -5.76
CA TRP A 133 5.31 -4.84 -5.39
C TRP A 133 6.46 -4.74 -4.40
N LEU A 134 6.61 -5.71 -3.51
CA LEU A 134 7.68 -5.69 -2.50
C LEU A 134 8.91 -6.49 -2.92
N GLY A 135 8.74 -7.50 -3.77
CA GLY A 135 9.81 -8.42 -4.11
C GLY A 135 10.38 -8.26 -5.50
N MET A 136 9.58 -7.79 -6.45
CA MET A 136 9.97 -7.72 -7.87
C MET A 136 10.05 -6.30 -8.39
N ASN A 137 9.12 -5.44 -8.01
CA ASN A 137 9.05 -4.07 -8.51
C ASN A 137 10.11 -3.20 -7.85
N ILE A 138 10.61 -2.24 -8.59
CA ILE A 138 11.59 -1.26 -8.11
C ILE A 138 10.94 0.12 -8.10
N THR A 139 11.02 0.83 -6.98
CA THR A 139 10.55 2.20 -6.83
C THR A 139 11.69 3.10 -6.39
N PRO A 140 11.55 4.42 -6.49
CA PRO A 140 12.56 5.32 -5.94
C PRO A 140 12.87 5.06 -4.47
N ASN A 141 11.86 4.67 -3.69
CA ASN A 141 12.04 4.36 -2.27
C ASN A 141 12.82 3.07 -2.02
N SER A 142 12.99 2.21 -3.03
CA SER A 142 13.81 1.00 -2.92
C SER A 142 15.27 1.32 -2.65
N PHE A 143 15.71 2.53 -2.93
CA PHE A 143 17.07 2.97 -2.73
C PHE A 143 17.26 3.85 -1.50
N ALA A 144 16.20 4.04 -0.72
CA ALA A 144 16.28 4.82 0.51
C ALA A 144 17.32 4.20 1.46
N GLY A 145 18.24 4.99 1.97
CA GLY A 145 19.32 4.52 2.82
C GLY A 145 20.59 4.12 2.07
N GLN A 146 20.60 4.17 0.73
CA GLN A 146 21.75 3.86 -0.10
C GLN A 146 22.24 5.08 -0.90
N GLU A 147 21.79 6.27 -0.54
CA GLU A 147 22.02 7.49 -1.32
C GLU A 147 23.51 7.78 -1.58
N ASP A 148 24.34 7.59 -0.59
CA ASP A 148 25.78 7.89 -0.70
C ASP A 148 26.51 6.97 -1.68
N GLY A 149 26.06 5.73 -1.80
CA GLY A 149 26.62 4.76 -2.74
C GLY A 149 26.13 4.96 -4.17
N GLN A 150 24.88 5.34 -4.30
CA GLN A 150 24.23 5.50 -5.60
C GLN A 150 24.62 6.77 -6.33
N ALA A 151 24.88 7.85 -5.62
CA ALA A 151 25.31 9.10 -6.22
C ALA A 151 26.60 8.95 -7.01
N ARG A 152 27.43 7.97 -6.67
CA ARG A 152 28.69 7.68 -7.38
C ARG A 152 28.49 6.93 -8.69
N LEU A 153 27.40 6.17 -8.81
CA LEU A 153 27.13 5.36 -9.99
C LEU A 153 26.46 6.16 -11.11
N LEU A 154 25.83 7.29 -10.77
CA LEU A 154 25.13 8.14 -11.71
C LEU A 154 26.04 9.22 -12.33
N LYS A 155 27.27 9.28 -11.88
CA LYS A 155 28.30 10.15 -12.43
C LYS A 155 29.19 9.33 -13.36
#